data_37e3945def86a6842b6a28728b755c12
#
_entry.id   37e3945def86a6842b6a28728b755c12
#
_cell.length_a   1.000
_cell.length_b   1.000
_cell.length_c   1.000
_cell.angle_alpha   90.00
_cell.angle_beta   90.00
_cell.angle_gamma   90.00
#
_symmetry.space_group_name_H-M   'P 1'
#
loop_
_entity.id
_entity.type
_entity.pdbx_description
1 polymer ?
#
loop_
_entity_poly.entity_id
_entity_poly.type
_entity_poly.pdbx_seq_one_letter_code
_entity_poly.pdbx_strand_id
1 'polypeptide(L)'
;MYNELNTYKTHLEILWVCDLNIKDRAAHVKRLQGDESFNMLLDEIREDTANVFLNPHSSSEDREDAHQIVRALAKIEDRMAVILTDEAIFDKQQRRSVPWKRLMK
;
A
#
# COMPACT_ATOMS: atom_id res chain seq x y z
N MET A 1 -19.92 8.48 -23.60
CA MET A 1 -18.95 9.56 -23.71
C MET A 1 -18.57 10.04 -22.32
N TYR A 2 -17.32 9.92 -21.99
CA TYR A 2 -16.83 10.43 -20.72
C TYR A 2 -16.80 11.94 -20.77
N ASN A 3 -17.48 12.57 -19.87
CA ASN A 3 -17.35 14.00 -19.76
C ASN A 3 -16.32 14.34 -18.68
N GLU A 4 -15.65 15.45 -18.87
CA GLU A 4 -14.61 15.92 -17.98
C GLU A 4 -15.12 16.18 -16.57
N LEU A 5 -16.39 16.52 -16.44
CA LEU A 5 -17.04 16.79 -15.15
C LEU A 5 -17.05 15.55 -14.26
N ASN A 6 -17.28 14.36 -14.82
CA ASN A 6 -17.24 13.13 -14.04
C ASN A 6 -15.83 12.82 -13.54
N THR A 7 -14.82 13.13 -14.36
CA THR A 7 -13.43 12.94 -13.97
C THR A 7 -13.06 13.84 -12.80
N TYR A 8 -13.43 15.11 -12.85
CA TYR A 8 -13.20 16.05 -11.76
C TYR A 8 -13.95 15.66 -10.49
N LYS A 9 -15.20 15.28 -10.62
CA LYS A 9 -16.00 14.85 -9.50
C LYS A 9 -15.41 13.63 -8.82
N THR A 10 -14.98 12.65 -9.59
CA THR A 10 -14.33 11.44 -9.06
C THR A 10 -13.04 11.79 -8.33
N HIS A 11 -12.25 12.71 -8.87
CA HIS A 11 -11.01 13.15 -8.24
C HIS A 11 -11.28 13.83 -6.89
N LEU A 12 -12.26 14.72 -6.84
CA LEU A 12 -12.65 15.39 -5.59
C LEU A 12 -13.20 14.40 -4.57
N GLU A 13 -14.00 13.44 -5.02
CA GLU A 13 -14.52 12.38 -4.16
C GLU A 13 -13.40 11.52 -3.60
N ILE A 14 -12.40 11.20 -4.40
CA ILE A 14 -11.24 10.42 -3.94
C ILE A 14 -10.47 11.18 -2.86
N LEU A 15 -10.25 12.48 -3.03
CA LEU A 15 -9.56 13.30 -2.02
C LEU A 15 -10.34 13.33 -0.71
N TRP A 16 -11.65 13.49 -0.81
CA TRP A 16 -12.56 13.50 0.34
C TRP A 16 -12.57 12.16 1.06
N VAL A 17 -12.69 11.09 0.29
CA VAL A 17 -12.72 9.71 0.77
C VAL A 17 -11.40 9.35 1.44
N CYS A 18 -10.27 9.82 0.92
CA CYS A 18 -8.97 9.57 1.53
C CYS A 18 -8.88 10.14 2.95
N ASP A 19 -9.40 11.35 3.17
CA ASP A 19 -9.39 11.97 4.50
C ASP A 19 -10.32 11.23 5.46
N LEU A 20 -11.50 10.83 4.99
CA LEU A 20 -12.50 10.14 5.81
C LEU A 20 -12.14 8.68 6.07
N ASN A 21 -11.39 8.05 5.16
CA ASN A 21 -11.13 6.60 5.18
C ASN A 21 -9.69 6.24 5.53
N ILE A 22 -8.91 7.17 6.03
CA ILE A 22 -7.52 6.88 6.44
C ILE A 22 -7.48 5.70 7.42
N LYS A 23 -8.39 5.70 8.40
CA LYS A 23 -8.48 4.63 9.38
C LYS A 23 -8.90 3.30 8.76
N ASP A 24 -9.87 3.32 7.87
CA ASP A 24 -10.35 2.11 7.20
C ASP A 24 -9.28 1.51 6.30
N ARG A 25 -8.59 2.35 5.54
CA ARG A 25 -7.50 1.90 4.67
C ARG A 25 -6.38 1.25 5.48
N ALA A 26 -6.00 1.88 6.57
CA ALA A 26 -4.98 1.33 7.46
C ALA A 26 -5.42 0.01 8.08
N ALA A 27 -6.68 -0.11 8.45
CA ALA A 27 -7.24 -1.36 8.98
C ALA A 27 -7.16 -2.49 7.96
N HIS A 28 -7.46 -2.21 6.69
CA HIS A 28 -7.33 -3.19 5.62
C HIS A 28 -5.88 -3.63 5.41
N VAL A 29 -4.94 -2.70 5.43
CA VAL A 29 -3.51 -3.00 5.28
C VAL A 29 -3.03 -3.86 6.45
N LYS A 30 -3.40 -3.51 7.67
CA LYS A 30 -3.02 -4.29 8.86
C LYS A 30 -3.56 -5.71 8.78
N ARG A 31 -4.79 -5.87 8.28
CA ARG A 31 -5.40 -7.19 8.09
C ARG A 31 -4.62 -8.01 7.08
N LEU A 32 -4.23 -7.42 5.95
CA LEU A 32 -3.42 -8.11 4.95
C LEU A 32 -2.06 -8.50 5.49
N GLN A 33 -1.42 -7.63 6.25
CA GLN A 33 -0.12 -7.93 6.85
C GLN A 33 -0.17 -9.08 7.83
N GLY A 34 -1.31 -9.28 8.48
CA GLY A 34 -1.52 -10.39 9.40
C GLY A 34 -2.09 -11.65 8.76
N ASP A 35 -2.41 -11.61 7.47
CA ASP A 35 -3.03 -12.73 6.76
C ASP A 35 -1.97 -13.72 6.30
N GLU A 36 -2.02 -14.94 6.86
CA GLU A 36 -1.06 -15.99 6.53
C GLU A 36 -1.11 -16.37 5.05
N SER A 37 -2.31 -16.42 4.47
CA SER A 37 -2.48 -16.78 3.05
C SER A 37 -1.86 -15.75 2.14
N PHE A 38 -2.06 -14.47 2.44
CA PHE A 38 -1.46 -13.38 1.67
C PHE A 38 0.07 -13.42 1.75
N ASN A 39 0.60 -13.58 2.94
CA ASN A 39 2.04 -13.65 3.15
C ASN A 39 2.66 -14.89 2.49
N MET A 40 1.97 -16.01 2.54
CA MET A 40 2.39 -17.23 1.86
C MET A 40 2.50 -17.02 0.35
N LEU A 41 1.49 -16.40 -0.26
CA LEU A 41 1.50 -16.11 -1.69
C LEU A 41 2.66 -15.19 -2.07
N LEU A 42 2.89 -14.14 -1.29
CA LEU A 42 4.01 -13.22 -1.53
C LEU A 42 5.34 -13.93 -1.42
N ASP A 43 5.49 -14.80 -0.42
CA ASP A 43 6.74 -15.54 -0.23
C ASP A 43 6.99 -16.53 -1.36
N GLU A 44 5.95 -17.20 -1.83
CA GLU A 44 6.06 -18.10 -3.00
C GLU A 44 6.50 -17.35 -4.26
N ILE A 45 5.93 -16.17 -4.49
CA ILE A 45 6.31 -15.35 -5.64
C ILE A 45 7.75 -14.89 -5.52
N ARG A 46 8.17 -14.47 -4.32
CA ARG A 46 9.57 -14.08 -4.08
C ARG A 46 10.52 -15.22 -4.31
N GLU A 47 10.16 -16.42 -3.85
CA GLU A 47 10.98 -17.62 -4.04
C GLU A 47 11.09 -17.98 -5.52
N ASP A 48 9.98 -17.99 -6.26
CA ASP A 48 9.98 -18.25 -7.69
C ASP A 48 10.87 -17.25 -8.43
N THR A 49 10.78 -15.99 -8.06
CA THR A 49 11.58 -14.90 -8.66
C THR A 49 13.06 -15.09 -8.37
N ALA A 50 13.41 -15.41 -7.11
CA ALA A 50 14.78 -15.67 -6.72
C ALA A 50 15.37 -16.86 -7.50
N ASN A 51 14.56 -17.90 -7.71
CA ASN A 51 14.99 -19.08 -8.45
C ASN A 51 15.34 -18.75 -9.91
N VAL A 52 14.63 -17.80 -10.54
CA VAL A 52 14.97 -17.35 -11.89
C VAL A 52 16.35 -16.73 -11.91
N PHE A 53 16.68 -15.88 -10.95
CA PHE A 53 18.00 -15.23 -10.87
C PHE A 53 19.12 -16.21 -10.55
N LEU A 54 18.84 -17.23 -9.75
CA LEU A 54 19.84 -18.23 -9.35
C LEU A 54 20.07 -19.30 -10.41
N ASN A 55 19.14 -19.47 -11.34
CA ASN A 55 19.24 -20.48 -12.38
C ASN A 55 20.16 -19.98 -13.50
N PRO A 56 21.29 -20.65 -13.76
CA PRO A 56 22.21 -20.22 -14.81
C PRO A 56 21.65 -20.37 -16.23
N HIS A 57 20.56 -21.15 -16.38
CA HIS A 57 19.92 -21.37 -17.67
C HIS A 57 18.80 -20.38 -17.97
N SER A 58 18.51 -19.46 -17.06
CA SER A 58 17.50 -18.43 -17.28
C SER A 58 17.93 -17.50 -18.40
N SER A 59 17.02 -17.18 -19.30
CA SER A 59 17.27 -16.24 -20.39
C SER A 59 17.29 -14.79 -19.86
N SER A 60 17.79 -13.87 -20.70
CA SER A 60 17.72 -12.45 -20.40
C SER A 60 16.26 -11.98 -20.24
N GLU A 61 15.36 -12.53 -21.05
CA GLU A 61 13.94 -12.22 -20.99
C GLU A 61 13.33 -12.70 -19.66
N ASP A 62 13.65 -13.92 -19.23
CA ASP A 62 13.18 -14.46 -17.96
C ASP A 62 13.65 -13.60 -16.79
N ARG A 63 14.89 -13.15 -16.81
CA ARG A 63 15.45 -12.29 -15.77
C ARG A 63 14.81 -10.92 -15.74
N GLU A 64 14.50 -10.38 -16.93
CA GLU A 64 13.82 -9.10 -17.03
C GLU A 64 12.40 -9.18 -16.46
N ASP A 65 11.66 -10.24 -16.80
CA ASP A 65 10.32 -10.49 -16.27
C ASP A 65 10.37 -10.63 -14.75
N ALA A 66 11.33 -11.39 -14.24
CA ALA A 66 11.50 -11.56 -12.79
C ALA A 66 11.81 -10.23 -12.11
N HIS A 67 12.62 -9.38 -12.74
CA HIS A 67 12.95 -8.07 -12.22
C HIS A 67 11.73 -7.16 -12.13
N GLN A 68 10.85 -7.23 -13.13
CA GLN A 68 9.59 -6.49 -13.11
C GLN A 68 8.68 -6.95 -11.97
N ILE A 69 8.65 -8.25 -11.69
CA ILE A 69 7.88 -8.80 -10.57
C ILE A 69 8.43 -8.27 -9.23
N VAL A 70 9.75 -8.26 -9.06
CA VAL A 70 10.38 -7.71 -7.85
C VAL A 70 9.98 -6.25 -7.65
N ARG A 71 10.00 -5.47 -8.72
CA ARG A 71 9.58 -4.05 -8.66
C ARG A 71 8.11 -3.90 -8.29
N ALA A 72 7.24 -4.75 -8.83
CA ALA A 72 5.83 -4.71 -8.53
C ALA A 72 5.57 -5.04 -7.06
N LEU A 73 6.24 -6.05 -6.52
CA LEU A 73 6.12 -6.43 -5.11
C LEU A 73 6.59 -5.30 -4.19
N ALA A 74 7.72 -4.68 -4.53
CA ALA A 74 8.24 -3.54 -3.77
C ALA A 74 7.25 -2.39 -3.77
N LYS A 75 6.59 -2.15 -4.90
CA LYS A 75 5.59 -1.08 -5.01
C LYS A 75 4.38 -1.34 -4.13
N ILE A 76 3.94 -2.60 -4.04
CA ILE A 76 2.84 -2.99 -3.15
C ILE A 76 3.23 -2.74 -1.69
N GLU A 77 4.43 -3.17 -1.29
CA GLU A 77 4.93 -2.98 0.07
C GLU A 77 5.07 -1.49 0.41
N ASP A 78 5.59 -0.70 -0.52
CA ASP A 78 5.73 0.75 -0.33
C ASP A 78 4.37 1.41 -0.16
N ARG A 79 3.38 1.00 -0.94
CA ARG A 79 2.02 1.55 -0.83
C ARG A 79 1.41 1.23 0.53
N MET A 80 1.60 0.00 1.00
CA MET A 80 1.13 -0.40 2.33
C MET A 80 1.80 0.44 3.41
N ALA A 81 3.10 0.65 3.31
CA ALA A 81 3.86 1.47 4.26
C ALA A 81 3.37 2.92 4.27
N VAL A 82 3.09 3.50 3.10
CA VAL A 82 2.55 4.86 2.99
C VAL A 82 1.20 4.97 3.68
N ILE A 83 0.31 4.01 3.47
CA ILE A 83 -1.01 4.01 4.09
C ILE A 83 -0.90 3.98 5.62
N LEU A 84 -0.02 3.16 6.17
CA LEU A 84 0.19 3.09 7.62
C LEU A 84 0.84 4.37 8.16
N THR A 85 1.75 4.97 7.41
CA THR A 85 2.38 6.23 7.77
C THR A 85 1.36 7.36 7.80
N ASP A 86 0.47 7.40 6.80
CA ASP A 86 -0.61 8.41 6.73
C ASP A 86 -1.52 8.31 7.95
N GLU A 87 -1.85 7.09 8.39
CA GLU A 87 -2.64 6.90 9.61
C GLU A 87 -1.91 7.44 10.84
N ALA A 88 -0.63 7.14 10.96
CA ALA A 88 0.17 7.62 12.10
C ALA A 88 0.22 9.14 12.14
N ILE A 89 0.39 9.78 10.99
CA ILE A 89 0.39 11.24 10.88
C ILE A 89 -0.98 11.80 11.23
N PHE A 90 -2.05 11.19 10.70
CA PHE A 90 -3.42 11.59 10.99
C PHE A 90 -3.71 11.53 12.47
N ASP A 91 -3.36 10.44 13.14
CA ASP A 91 -3.57 10.28 14.58
C ASP A 91 -2.81 11.33 15.39
N LYS A 92 -1.59 11.62 14.96
CA LYS A 92 -0.77 12.64 15.62
C LYS A 92 -1.37 14.04 15.48
N GLN A 93 -1.89 14.36 14.28
CA GLN A 93 -2.56 15.63 14.03
C GLN A 93 -3.84 15.77 14.84
N GLN A 94 -4.62 14.70 14.95
CA GLN A 94 -5.85 14.71 15.74
C GLN A 94 -5.55 14.95 17.21
N ARG A 95 -4.50 14.36 17.75
CA ARG A 95 -4.10 14.60 19.14
C ARG A 95 -3.66 16.03 19.38
N ARG A 96 -2.99 16.65 18.39
CA ARG A 96 -2.54 18.04 18.48
C ARG A 96 -3.66 19.04 18.32
N SER A 97 -4.70 18.72 17.55
CA SER A 97 -5.80 19.62 17.24
C SER A 97 -6.83 19.74 18.36
N VAL A 98 -6.69 19.00 19.46
CA VAL A 98 -7.63 18.97 20.58
C VAL A 98 -6.92 19.44 21.85
N PRO A 99 -6.74 20.78 22.03
CA PRO A 99 -5.96 21.31 23.17
C PRO A 99 -6.60 20.99 24.54
N TRP A 100 -7.93 20.80 24.60
CA TRP A 100 -8.61 20.49 25.85
C TRP A 100 -8.17 19.14 26.45
N LYS A 101 -7.70 18.22 25.62
CA LYS A 101 -7.15 16.95 26.12
C LYS A 101 -5.91 17.13 26.98
N ARG A 102 -5.15 18.18 26.73
CA ARG A 102 -3.98 18.52 27.55
C ARG A 102 -4.35 19.07 28.90
N LEU A 103 -5.53 19.71 28.98
CA LEU A 103 -6.02 20.32 30.21
C LEU A 103 -6.69 19.30 31.13
N MET A 104 -7.02 18.12 30.63
CA MET A 104 -7.72 17.08 31.39
C MET A 104 -6.79 16.10 32.10
N LYS A 105 -5.51 16.34 32.10
CA LYS A 105 -4.58 15.52 32.86
C LYS A 105 -4.55 15.93 34.33
#